data_6425e5d1b0ccc10c4c01f0274bc34071
#
_entry.id   6425e5d1b0ccc10c4c01f0274bc34071
#
_cell.length_a   1.000
_cell.length_b   1.000
_cell.length_c   1.000
_cell.angle_alpha   90.00
_cell.angle_beta   90.00
_cell.angle_gamma   90.00
#
_symmetry.space_group_name_H-M   'P 1'
#
loop_
_entity.id
_entity.type
_entity.pdbx_description
1 polymer ?
#
loop_
_entity_poly.entity_id
_entity_poly.type
_entity_poly.pdbx_seq_one_letter_code
_entity_poly.pdbx_strand_id
1 'polypeptide(L)'
;MHANAELVQRLFGAFGNDAKQISATFDRDVVWRVPGNTVMSGEYRGRREVVEFLRRTGLETDGTYRSRLHTVWANDDWGRAVYRAWGTRNGIDLDVEQALVFRFDDGSISEVTAVPLDSAFDAFWA
;
A
#
# COMPACT_ATOMS: atom_id res chain seq x y z
N MET A 1 -8.77 -15.13 13.18
CA MET A 1 -8.56 -14.25 12.02
C MET A 1 -8.02 -15.07 10.86
N HIS A 2 -8.48 -14.81 9.65
CA HIS A 2 -8.01 -15.52 8.44
C HIS A 2 -6.51 -15.30 8.21
N ALA A 3 -5.80 -16.32 7.74
CA ALA A 3 -4.36 -16.23 7.51
C ALA A 3 -3.97 -15.10 6.54
N ASN A 4 -4.79 -14.83 5.51
CA ASN A 4 -4.53 -13.73 4.59
C ASN A 4 -4.75 -12.35 5.22
N ALA A 5 -5.63 -12.23 6.21
CA ALA A 5 -5.76 -10.99 6.99
C ALA A 5 -4.49 -10.76 7.84
N GLU A 6 -3.94 -11.82 8.42
CA GLU A 6 -2.66 -11.74 9.14
C GLU A 6 -1.50 -11.34 8.22
N LEU A 7 -1.52 -11.84 6.98
CA LEU A 7 -0.54 -11.48 5.95
C LEU A 7 -0.57 -9.97 5.67
N VAL A 8 -1.77 -9.39 5.53
CA VAL A 8 -1.93 -7.93 5.33
C VAL A 8 -1.44 -7.16 6.55
N GLN A 9 -1.70 -7.66 7.76
CA GLN A 9 -1.18 -7.04 8.98
C GLN A 9 0.35 -7.03 8.99
N ARG A 10 1.00 -8.11 8.55
CA ARG A 10 2.46 -8.16 8.44
C ARG A 10 2.99 -7.17 7.42
N LEU A 11 2.30 -7.00 6.30
CA LEU A 11 2.66 -6.01 5.29
C LEU A 11 2.67 -4.60 5.90
N PHE A 12 1.59 -4.22 6.57
CA PHE A 12 1.51 -2.89 7.19
C PHE A 12 2.54 -2.69 8.29
N GLY A 13 2.84 -3.73 9.07
CA GLY A 13 3.87 -3.67 10.11
C GLY A 13 5.28 -3.49 9.56
N ALA A 14 5.51 -3.87 8.30
CA ALA A 14 6.81 -3.77 7.64
C ALA A 14 7.01 -2.45 6.87
N PHE A 15 5.94 -1.69 6.62
CA PHE A 15 6.05 -0.43 5.89
C PHE A 15 7.03 0.53 6.56
N GLY A 16 7.97 1.05 5.76
CA GLY A 16 8.95 2.02 6.20
C GLY A 16 10.13 1.45 6.99
N ASN A 17 10.17 0.13 7.26
CA ASN A 17 11.25 -0.43 8.08
C ASN A 17 11.88 -1.73 7.58
N ASP A 18 11.14 -2.60 6.87
CA ASP A 18 11.65 -3.93 6.51
C ASP A 18 11.25 -4.35 5.11
N ALA A 19 12.09 -4.01 4.13
CA ALA A 19 11.86 -4.32 2.71
C ALA A 19 11.78 -5.84 2.44
N LYS A 20 12.55 -6.65 3.16
CA LYS A 20 12.51 -8.11 3.00
C LYS A 20 11.17 -8.67 3.46
N GLN A 21 10.65 -8.17 4.57
CA GLN A 21 9.36 -8.59 5.10
C GLN A 21 8.22 -8.16 4.17
N ILE A 22 8.29 -6.97 3.60
CA ILE A 22 7.35 -6.49 2.58
C ILE A 22 7.36 -7.47 1.39
N SER A 23 8.52 -7.73 0.83
CA SER A 23 8.67 -8.62 -0.32
C SER A 23 8.16 -10.04 -0.03
N ALA A 24 8.35 -10.52 1.19
CA ALA A 24 7.93 -11.87 1.59
C ALA A 24 6.40 -12.03 1.62
N THR A 25 5.62 -10.95 1.68
CA THR A 25 4.15 -11.03 1.63
C THR A 25 3.61 -11.19 0.21
N PHE A 26 4.43 -10.91 -0.80
CA PHE A 26 4.00 -10.85 -2.19
C PHE A 26 4.26 -12.13 -2.97
N ASP A 27 3.32 -12.47 -3.86
CA ASP A 27 3.58 -13.39 -4.94
C ASP A 27 4.69 -12.82 -5.84
N ARG A 28 5.43 -13.71 -6.49
CA ARG A 28 6.52 -13.33 -7.41
C ARG A 28 6.06 -12.35 -8.50
N ASP A 29 4.84 -12.55 -9.02
CA ASP A 29 4.28 -11.75 -10.10
C ASP A 29 3.27 -10.71 -9.61
N VAL A 30 3.42 -10.24 -8.38
CA VAL A 30 2.54 -9.23 -7.78
C VAL A 30 2.39 -7.99 -8.66
N VAL A 31 1.18 -7.42 -8.67
CA VAL A 31 0.90 -6.15 -9.33
C VAL A 31 0.26 -5.20 -8.32
N TRP A 32 0.83 -4.01 -8.21
CA TRP A 32 0.26 -2.94 -7.38
C TRP A 32 -0.20 -1.80 -8.29
N ARG A 33 -1.48 -1.44 -8.19
CA ARG A 33 -2.11 -0.40 -9.03
C ARG A 33 -2.49 0.80 -8.19
N VAL A 34 -2.08 1.97 -8.66
CA VAL A 34 -2.48 3.25 -8.09
C VAL A 34 -3.21 4.03 -9.18
N PRO A 35 -4.51 4.31 -9.01
CA PRO A 35 -5.29 5.01 -10.02
C PRO A 35 -4.93 6.50 -10.07
N GLY A 36 -5.52 7.21 -11.04
CA GLY A 36 -5.38 8.64 -11.16
C GLY A 36 -4.23 9.07 -12.04
N ASN A 37 -3.81 10.31 -11.88
CA ASN A 37 -2.78 10.93 -12.71
C ASN A 37 -1.81 11.73 -11.83
N THR A 38 -1.29 11.10 -10.80
CA THR A 38 -0.34 11.67 -9.86
C THR A 38 1.07 11.15 -10.13
N VAL A 39 2.07 11.68 -9.43
CA VAL A 39 3.45 11.18 -9.53
C VAL A 39 3.59 9.72 -9.05
N MET A 40 2.64 9.26 -8.26
CA MET A 40 2.64 7.88 -7.73
C MET A 40 1.72 6.95 -8.51
N SER A 41 0.92 7.47 -9.44
CA SER A 41 -0.04 6.65 -10.24
C SER A 41 0.68 5.70 -11.18
N GLY A 42 0.06 4.55 -11.44
CA GLY A 42 0.57 3.56 -12.38
C GLY A 42 0.38 2.13 -11.93
N GLU A 43 0.96 1.21 -12.70
CA GLU A 43 1.04 -0.20 -12.38
C GLU A 43 2.50 -0.57 -12.11
N TYR A 44 2.72 -1.20 -10.97
CA TYR A 44 4.04 -1.66 -10.56
C TYR A 44 4.01 -3.18 -10.54
N ARG A 45 4.93 -3.82 -11.28
CA ARG A 45 4.89 -5.26 -11.53
C ARG A 45 6.12 -5.96 -10.97
N GLY A 46 5.88 -7.03 -10.20
CA GLY A 46 6.91 -7.81 -9.57
C GLY A 46 7.35 -7.22 -8.23
N ARG A 47 7.92 -8.07 -7.38
CA ARG A 47 8.35 -7.69 -6.03
C ARG A 47 9.28 -6.48 -6.02
N ARG A 48 10.23 -6.45 -6.94
CA ARG A 48 11.24 -5.39 -7.01
C ARG A 48 10.61 -4.03 -7.29
N GLU A 49 9.76 -3.94 -8.31
CA GLU A 49 9.10 -2.67 -8.66
C GLU A 49 8.16 -2.20 -7.56
N VAL A 50 7.43 -3.13 -6.94
CA VAL A 50 6.50 -2.78 -5.87
C VAL A 50 7.24 -2.28 -4.63
N VAL A 51 8.32 -2.94 -4.23
CA VAL A 51 9.14 -2.49 -3.10
C VAL A 51 9.75 -1.11 -3.39
N GLU A 52 10.22 -0.89 -4.62
CA GLU A 52 10.77 0.40 -5.02
C GLU A 52 9.70 1.51 -5.03
N PHE A 53 8.48 1.20 -5.49
CA PHE A 53 7.34 2.11 -5.39
C PHE A 53 7.06 2.51 -3.93
N LEU A 54 7.00 1.54 -3.03
CA LEU A 54 6.75 1.80 -1.61
C LEU A 54 7.86 2.65 -0.99
N ARG A 55 9.11 2.42 -1.41
CA ARG A 55 10.24 3.23 -0.98
C ARG A 55 10.12 4.68 -1.43
N ARG A 56 9.57 4.92 -2.63
CA ARG A 56 9.35 6.27 -3.14
C ARG A 56 8.36 7.08 -2.31
N THR A 57 7.40 6.43 -1.64
CA THR A 57 6.49 7.16 -0.76
C THR A 57 7.26 7.89 0.36
N GLY A 58 8.30 7.27 0.87
CA GLY A 58 9.20 7.89 1.84
C GLY A 58 10.07 8.99 1.23
N LEU A 59 10.65 8.72 0.05
CA LEU A 59 11.54 9.68 -0.61
C LEU A 59 10.80 10.96 -1.01
N GLU A 60 9.60 10.84 -1.56
CA GLU A 60 8.79 11.98 -2.01
C GLU A 60 8.27 12.83 -0.85
N THR A 61 8.31 12.33 0.36
CA THR A 61 7.79 12.98 1.55
C THR A 61 8.87 13.27 2.61
N ASP A 62 10.14 13.17 2.24
CA ASP A 62 11.28 13.34 3.15
C ASP A 62 11.14 12.47 4.42
N GLY A 63 10.64 11.24 4.24
CA GLY A 63 10.49 10.27 5.32
C GLY A 63 9.30 10.50 6.25
N THR A 64 8.38 11.41 5.91
CA THR A 64 7.25 11.74 6.78
C THR A 64 6.01 10.87 6.56
N TYR A 65 5.92 10.19 5.40
CA TYR A 65 4.75 9.37 5.07
C TYR A 65 4.63 8.18 6.01
N ARG A 66 3.45 8.03 6.60
CA ARG A 66 3.12 6.94 7.53
C ARG A 66 1.75 6.38 7.20
N SER A 67 1.55 5.13 7.55
CA SER A 67 0.24 4.49 7.47
C SER A 67 -0.03 3.66 8.72
N ARG A 68 -1.30 3.65 9.11
CA ARG A 68 -1.76 2.88 10.26
C ARG A 68 -3.02 2.11 9.89
N LEU A 69 -2.93 0.80 9.97
CA LEU A 69 -4.04 -0.09 9.66
C LEU A 69 -5.15 0.08 10.70
N HIS A 70 -6.38 0.34 10.24
CA HIS A 70 -7.57 0.40 11.08
C HIS A 70 -8.33 -0.92 11.06
N THR A 71 -8.70 -1.39 9.87
CA THR A 71 -9.45 -2.64 9.73
C THR A 71 -8.91 -3.45 8.56
N VAL A 72 -8.99 -4.75 8.68
CA VAL A 72 -8.66 -5.68 7.60
C VAL A 72 -9.69 -6.80 7.59
N TRP A 73 -10.08 -7.22 6.38
CA TRP A 73 -10.89 -8.39 6.14
C TRP A 73 -10.29 -9.17 4.97
N ALA A 74 -10.30 -10.48 5.06
CA ALA A 74 -9.80 -11.33 3.98
C ALA A 74 -10.47 -12.70 4.00
N ASN A 75 -10.53 -13.32 2.81
CA ASN A 75 -10.77 -14.73 2.62
C ASN A 75 -9.63 -15.32 1.79
N ASP A 76 -9.81 -16.50 1.22
CA ASP A 76 -8.76 -17.18 0.46
C ASP A 76 -8.33 -16.39 -0.80
N ASP A 77 -9.27 -15.66 -1.42
CA ASP A 77 -9.07 -15.03 -2.73
C ASP A 77 -8.98 -13.52 -2.68
N TRP A 78 -9.70 -12.86 -1.76
CA TRP A 78 -9.84 -11.41 -1.71
C TRP A 78 -9.65 -10.86 -0.30
N GLY A 79 -9.26 -9.60 -0.24
CA GLY A 79 -9.20 -8.86 1.01
C GLY A 79 -9.24 -7.36 0.79
N ARG A 80 -9.45 -6.65 1.88
CA ARG A 80 -9.36 -5.19 1.90
C ARG A 80 -8.78 -4.71 3.21
N ALA A 81 -8.12 -3.58 3.15
CA ALA A 81 -7.63 -2.87 4.32
C ALA A 81 -8.11 -1.43 4.26
N VAL A 82 -8.54 -0.89 5.38
CA VAL A 82 -8.78 0.55 5.54
C VAL A 82 -7.74 1.05 6.53
N TYR A 83 -7.07 2.12 6.18
CA TYR A 83 -5.96 2.64 6.97
C TYR A 83 -5.91 4.17 6.90
N ARG A 84 -5.28 4.75 7.90
CA ARG A 84 -4.94 6.18 7.90
C ARG A 84 -3.59 6.37 7.24
N ALA A 85 -3.50 7.34 6.34
CA ALA A 85 -2.25 7.77 5.73
C ALA A 85 -2.02 9.24 6.05
N TRP A 86 -0.78 9.59 6.44
CA TRP A 86 -0.42 10.98 6.73
C TRP A 86 1.02 11.25 6.39
N GLY A 87 1.34 12.51 6.17
CA GLY A 87 2.68 12.97 5.84
C GLY A 87 2.67 14.39 5.31
N THR A 88 3.84 14.87 4.90
CA THR A 88 4.02 16.21 4.33
C THR A 88 4.84 16.10 3.06
N ARG A 89 4.40 16.78 2.00
CA ARG A 89 5.10 16.83 0.72
C ARG A 89 4.97 18.23 0.13
N ASN A 90 6.11 18.86 -0.18
CA ASN A 90 6.14 20.21 -0.75
C ASN A 90 5.30 21.22 0.06
N GLY A 91 5.34 21.12 1.39
CA GLY A 91 4.60 22.00 2.28
C GLY A 91 3.10 21.68 2.41
N ILE A 92 2.62 20.61 1.76
CA ILE A 92 1.22 20.17 1.83
C ILE A 92 1.12 18.99 2.79
N ASP A 93 0.22 19.09 3.76
CA ASP A 93 -0.04 18.01 4.71
C ASP A 93 -1.13 17.09 4.19
N LEU A 94 -0.95 15.81 4.43
CA LEU A 94 -1.95 14.77 4.21
C LEU A 94 -2.34 14.14 5.54
N ASP A 95 -3.63 13.90 5.73
CA ASP A 95 -4.14 13.08 6.82
C ASP A 95 -5.52 12.56 6.42
N VAL A 96 -5.56 11.37 5.83
CA VAL A 96 -6.78 10.83 5.22
C VAL A 96 -6.91 9.35 5.52
N GLU A 97 -8.13 8.84 5.34
CA GLU A 97 -8.36 7.39 5.25
C GLU A 97 -8.22 6.95 3.80
N GLN A 98 -7.66 5.76 3.64
CA GLN A 98 -7.41 5.09 2.38
C GLN A 98 -7.82 3.65 2.46
N ALA A 99 -8.08 3.04 1.31
CA ALA A 99 -8.30 1.60 1.23
C ALA A 99 -7.35 0.96 0.22
N LEU A 100 -6.99 -0.29 0.51
CA LEU A 100 -6.35 -1.19 -0.43
C LEU A 100 -7.23 -2.40 -0.60
N VAL A 101 -7.38 -2.84 -1.84
CA VAL A 101 -8.07 -4.09 -2.19
C VAL A 101 -7.02 -5.09 -2.66
N PHE A 102 -7.10 -6.30 -2.14
CA PHE A 102 -6.12 -7.35 -2.37
C PHE A 102 -6.73 -8.53 -3.12
N ARG A 103 -5.92 -9.15 -3.97
CA ARG A 103 -6.12 -10.53 -4.39
C ARG A 103 -4.99 -11.38 -3.83
N PHE A 104 -5.34 -12.61 -3.46
CA PHE A 104 -4.38 -13.59 -2.96
C PHE A 104 -4.31 -14.78 -3.89
N ASP A 105 -3.13 -15.36 -3.99
CA ASP A 105 -2.89 -16.59 -4.72
C ASP A 105 -2.03 -17.48 -3.83
N ASP A 106 -2.63 -18.60 -3.39
CA ASP A 106 -1.95 -19.62 -2.58
C ASP A 106 -1.20 -19.02 -1.36
N GLY A 107 -1.88 -18.13 -0.64
CA GLY A 107 -1.34 -17.54 0.60
C GLY A 107 -0.37 -16.38 0.41
N SER A 108 -0.24 -15.86 -0.82
CA SER A 108 0.57 -14.68 -1.13
C SER A 108 -0.30 -13.59 -1.74
N ILE A 109 0.10 -12.33 -1.57
CA ILE A 109 -0.58 -11.20 -2.21
C ILE A 109 -0.21 -11.17 -3.69
N SER A 110 -1.19 -11.35 -4.57
CA SER A 110 -0.97 -11.34 -6.04
C SER A 110 -1.31 -9.99 -6.68
N GLU A 111 -2.27 -9.26 -6.14
CA GLU A 111 -2.64 -7.93 -6.64
C GLU A 111 -3.01 -7.03 -5.48
N VAL A 112 -2.63 -5.76 -5.62
CA VAL A 112 -3.06 -4.69 -4.71
C VAL A 112 -3.57 -3.54 -5.55
N THR A 113 -4.75 -3.02 -5.24
CA THR A 113 -5.30 -1.82 -5.89
C THR A 113 -5.58 -0.79 -4.82
N ALA A 114 -4.99 0.39 -4.97
CA ALA A 114 -5.27 1.51 -4.09
C ALA A 114 -6.63 2.11 -4.42
N VAL A 115 -7.42 2.41 -3.39
CA VAL A 115 -8.73 3.04 -3.52
C VAL A 115 -8.73 4.29 -2.67
N PRO A 116 -8.45 5.47 -3.26
CA PRO A 116 -8.52 6.73 -2.53
C PRO A 116 -9.95 6.99 -2.06
N LEU A 117 -10.10 7.28 -0.78
CA LEU A 117 -11.41 7.59 -0.17
C LEU A 117 -11.63 9.10 -0.03
N ASP A 118 -10.62 9.90 -0.34
CA ASP A 118 -10.64 11.35 -0.22
C ASP A 118 -9.82 11.96 -1.38
N SER A 119 -10.37 13.01 -2.01
CA SER A 119 -9.69 13.73 -3.10
C SER A 119 -8.39 14.39 -2.67
N ALA A 120 -8.18 14.62 -1.39
CA ALA A 120 -6.93 15.17 -0.86
C ALA A 120 -5.71 14.28 -1.16
N PHE A 121 -5.91 12.97 -1.34
CA PHE A 121 -4.84 12.05 -1.71
C PHE A 121 -4.24 12.41 -3.08
N ASP A 122 -5.08 12.67 -4.07
CA ASP A 122 -4.60 13.04 -5.41
C ASP A 122 -3.92 14.41 -5.40
N ALA A 123 -4.46 15.36 -4.64
CA ALA A 123 -3.84 16.69 -4.50
C ALA A 123 -2.47 16.61 -3.83
N PHE A 124 -2.31 15.74 -2.85
CA PHE A 124 -1.05 15.54 -2.15
C PHE A 124 0.06 15.00 -3.08
N TRP A 125 -0.30 14.05 -3.94
CA TRP A 125 0.65 13.42 -4.85
C TRP A 125 0.74 14.08 -6.23
N ALA A 126 0.06 15.17 -6.39
CA ALA A 126 0.03 15.91 -7.68
C ALA A 126 1.42 16.42 -8.12
#